data_ad0aabfde660079851991420799a7602
#
_entry.id   ad0aabfde660079851991420799a7602
#
_cell.length_a   1.000
_cell.length_b   1.000
_cell.length_c   1.000
_cell.angle_alpha   90.00
_cell.angle_beta   90.00
_cell.angle_gamma   90.00
#
_symmetry.space_group_name_H-M   'P 1'
#
loop_
_entity.id
_entity.type
_entity.pdbx_description
1 polymer ?
#
loop_
_entity_poly.entity_id
_entity_poly.type
_entity_poly.pdbx_seq_one_letter_code
_entity_poly.pdbx_strand_id
1 'polypeptide(L)'
;MKEITAAALLGIASVLLIAQFTMIQRTNPPLKGDLAAPLQIKALLRRTCYDCHSNETRWPWYAHIAPVSWLIRRDVERGRKELNFSEWGSYYPKTQSRKLQWIGRALRAETMPPWIYRILHPGVGLTQEDLVMLEHWLESEIANQPETQSENRENSK
;
A
#
# COMPACT_ATOMS: atom_id res chain seq x y z
N MET A 1 -3.63 46.87 -6.30
CA MET A 1 -3.36 45.62 -5.56
C MET A 1 -4.58 44.72 -5.45
N LYS A 2 -5.76 45.19 -5.00
CA LYS A 2 -6.99 44.36 -4.86
C LYS A 2 -7.47 43.72 -6.16
N GLU A 3 -7.38 44.42 -7.29
CA GLU A 3 -7.78 43.90 -8.62
C GLU A 3 -6.86 42.78 -9.10
N ILE A 4 -5.56 42.90 -8.87
CA ILE A 4 -4.56 41.87 -9.25
C ILE A 4 -4.75 40.59 -8.41
N THR A 5 -5.05 40.74 -7.13
CA THR A 5 -5.32 39.58 -6.26
C THR A 5 -6.64 38.89 -6.65
N ALA A 6 -7.68 39.63 -7.01
CA ALA A 6 -8.95 39.05 -7.47
C ALA A 6 -8.77 38.29 -8.80
N ALA A 7 -8.05 38.84 -9.76
CA ALA A 7 -7.77 38.19 -11.04
C ALA A 7 -6.95 36.91 -10.86
N ALA A 8 -5.95 36.95 -9.97
CA ALA A 8 -5.13 35.75 -9.65
C ALA A 8 -5.97 34.64 -9.00
N LEU A 9 -6.84 34.97 -8.05
CA LEU A 9 -7.75 34.03 -7.40
C LEU A 9 -8.73 33.39 -8.39
N LEU A 10 -9.32 34.20 -9.29
CA LEU A 10 -10.19 33.70 -10.36
C LEU A 10 -9.43 32.76 -11.32
N GLY A 11 -8.19 33.08 -11.67
CA GLY A 11 -7.35 32.24 -12.50
C GLY A 11 -7.09 30.88 -11.83
N ILE A 12 -6.70 30.87 -10.55
CA ILE A 12 -6.49 29.64 -9.78
C ILE A 12 -7.79 28.82 -9.69
N ALA A 13 -8.90 29.45 -9.38
CA ALA A 13 -10.20 28.78 -9.31
C ALA A 13 -10.59 28.13 -10.65
N SER A 14 -10.36 28.84 -11.76
CA SER A 14 -10.61 28.29 -13.10
C SER A 14 -9.74 27.08 -13.42
N VAL A 15 -8.45 27.15 -13.08
CA VAL A 15 -7.53 26.01 -13.25
C VAL A 15 -7.96 24.81 -12.42
N LEU A 16 -8.33 25.02 -11.16
CA LEU A 16 -8.83 23.95 -10.28
C LEU A 16 -10.15 23.35 -10.80
N LEU A 17 -11.06 24.16 -11.31
CA LEU A 17 -12.29 23.70 -11.95
C LEU A 17 -12.01 22.84 -13.18
N ILE A 18 -11.14 23.30 -14.08
CA ILE A 18 -10.74 22.53 -15.27
C ILE A 18 -10.09 21.21 -14.86
N ALA A 19 -9.26 21.22 -13.81
CA ALA A 19 -8.62 20.02 -13.29
C ALA A 19 -9.61 18.95 -12.82
N GLN A 20 -10.83 19.32 -12.38
CA GLN A 20 -11.87 18.35 -11.99
C GLN A 20 -12.38 17.52 -13.17
N PHE A 21 -12.28 18.03 -14.40
CA PHE A 21 -12.69 17.28 -15.62
C PHE A 21 -11.65 16.25 -16.07
N THR A 22 -10.46 16.21 -15.45
CA THR A 22 -9.49 15.13 -15.75
C THR A 22 -10.02 13.80 -15.21
N MET A 23 -10.39 12.90 -16.14
CA MET A 23 -10.87 11.57 -15.78
C MET A 23 -9.73 10.71 -15.22
N ILE A 24 -9.68 10.57 -13.90
CA ILE A 24 -8.77 9.64 -13.23
C ILE A 24 -9.49 8.33 -13.01
N GLN A 25 -8.96 7.28 -13.65
CA GLN A 25 -9.49 5.93 -13.45
C GLN A 25 -9.09 5.42 -12.06
N ARG A 26 -10.09 5.15 -11.24
CA ARG A 26 -9.97 4.49 -9.94
C ARG A 26 -10.47 3.06 -10.09
N THR A 27 -9.57 2.16 -10.50
CA THR A 27 -9.91 0.79 -10.81
C THR A 27 -9.43 -0.16 -9.73
N ASN A 28 -10.21 -1.21 -9.53
CA ASN A 28 -9.83 -2.39 -8.76
C ASN A 28 -9.79 -3.58 -9.73
N PRO A 29 -8.60 -3.94 -10.26
CA PRO A 29 -8.46 -5.08 -11.15
C PRO A 29 -8.90 -6.39 -10.48
N PRO A 30 -9.22 -7.45 -11.26
CA PRO A 30 -9.58 -8.75 -10.70
C PRO A 30 -8.46 -9.34 -9.83
N LEU A 31 -8.84 -10.15 -8.85
CA LEU A 31 -7.91 -10.88 -7.99
C LEU A 31 -7.28 -12.03 -8.78
N LYS A 32 -5.97 -12.23 -8.65
CA LYS A 32 -5.20 -13.31 -9.29
C LYS A 32 -4.52 -14.25 -8.28
N GLY A 33 -5.10 -14.39 -7.10
CA GLY A 33 -4.55 -15.19 -6.01
C GLY A 33 -4.05 -14.30 -4.88
N ASP A 34 -4.88 -14.16 -3.87
CA ASP A 34 -4.62 -13.31 -2.72
C ASP A 34 -3.65 -13.98 -1.73
N LEU A 35 -2.88 -13.20 -1.01
CA LEU A 35 -1.97 -13.68 0.03
C LEU A 35 -2.75 -14.49 1.08
N ALA A 36 -2.39 -15.75 1.25
CA ALA A 36 -2.87 -16.56 2.37
C ALA A 36 -2.15 -16.12 3.66
N ALA A 37 -2.92 -15.82 4.71
CA ALA A 37 -2.40 -15.48 6.01
C ALA A 37 -3.44 -15.81 7.10
N PRO A 38 -3.02 -16.03 8.36
CA PRO A 38 -3.94 -16.17 9.48
C PRO A 38 -4.93 -14.99 9.56
N LEU A 39 -6.14 -15.24 10.05
CA LEU A 39 -7.23 -14.25 10.02
C LEU A 39 -6.83 -12.92 10.66
N GLN A 40 -6.10 -12.95 11.78
CA GLN A 40 -5.65 -11.75 12.48
C GLN A 40 -4.64 -10.95 11.64
N ILE A 41 -3.64 -11.63 11.06
CA ILE A 41 -2.66 -11.01 10.14
C ILE A 41 -3.37 -10.41 8.92
N LYS A 42 -4.28 -11.17 8.33
CA LYS A 42 -5.06 -10.71 7.18
C LYS A 42 -5.87 -9.46 7.50
N ALA A 43 -6.50 -9.40 8.68
CA ALA A 43 -7.23 -8.22 9.14
C ALA A 43 -6.30 -7.00 9.31
N LEU A 44 -5.11 -7.20 9.88
CA LEU A 44 -4.09 -6.15 10.00
C LEU A 44 -3.65 -5.64 8.63
N LEU A 45 -3.27 -6.52 7.71
CA LEU A 45 -2.85 -6.14 6.36
C LEU A 45 -3.97 -5.42 5.60
N ARG A 46 -5.21 -5.88 5.72
CA ARG A 46 -6.38 -5.20 5.10
C ARG A 46 -6.61 -3.81 5.67
N ARG A 47 -6.41 -3.62 6.96
CA ARG A 47 -6.57 -2.32 7.63
C ARG A 47 -5.48 -1.33 7.23
N THR A 48 -4.23 -1.78 7.08
CA THR A 48 -3.05 -0.91 7.02
C THR A 48 -2.41 -0.82 5.65
N CYS A 49 -2.51 -1.86 4.81
CA CYS A 49 -1.71 -2.00 3.59
C CYS A 49 -2.55 -2.12 2.31
N TYR A 50 -3.72 -2.79 2.39
CA TYR A 50 -4.48 -3.20 1.21
C TYR A 50 -4.96 -2.04 0.35
N ASP A 51 -5.23 -0.88 0.90
CA ASP A 51 -5.71 0.27 0.11
C ASP A 51 -4.69 0.70 -0.96
N CYS A 52 -3.38 0.54 -0.71
CA CYS A 52 -2.35 0.83 -1.70
C CYS A 52 -1.73 -0.43 -2.33
N HIS A 53 -1.74 -1.56 -1.63
CA HIS A 53 -1.01 -2.78 -2.00
C HIS A 53 -1.92 -3.95 -2.37
N SER A 54 -3.14 -3.69 -2.86
CA SER A 54 -4.05 -4.72 -3.36
C SER A 54 -4.93 -4.20 -4.49
N ASN A 55 -5.67 -5.11 -5.12
CA ASN A 55 -6.74 -4.78 -6.07
C ASN A 55 -8.09 -4.52 -5.35
N GLU A 56 -8.07 -4.30 -4.03
CA GLU A 56 -9.25 -4.06 -3.19
C GLU A 56 -9.19 -2.67 -2.53
N THR A 57 -8.67 -1.65 -3.22
CA THR A 57 -8.59 -0.28 -2.73
C THR A 57 -9.97 0.27 -2.37
N ARG A 58 -10.13 0.77 -1.17
CA ARG A 58 -11.30 1.55 -0.75
C ARG A 58 -11.03 3.03 -1.04
N TRP A 59 -11.48 3.49 -2.20
CA TRP A 59 -11.22 4.86 -2.67
C TRP A 59 -11.94 5.87 -1.77
N PRO A 60 -11.23 6.73 -1.03
CA PRO A 60 -11.86 7.73 -0.17
C PRO A 60 -12.49 8.86 -1.01
N TRP A 61 -13.40 9.61 -0.42
CA TRP A 61 -14.10 10.70 -1.14
C TRP A 61 -13.15 11.74 -1.74
N TYR A 62 -12.06 12.06 -1.07
CA TYR A 62 -11.07 13.04 -1.56
C TYR A 62 -10.23 12.49 -2.73
N ALA A 63 -10.23 11.18 -2.97
CA ALA A 63 -9.66 10.60 -4.19
C ALA A 63 -10.44 11.01 -5.47
N HIS A 64 -11.55 11.70 -5.31
CA HIS A 64 -12.35 12.23 -6.41
C HIS A 64 -12.08 13.72 -6.68
N ILE A 65 -11.21 14.37 -5.91
CA ILE A 65 -10.97 15.82 -5.99
C ILE A 65 -9.53 16.08 -6.45
N ALA A 66 -9.36 16.71 -7.60
CA ALA A 66 -8.05 17.16 -8.06
C ALA A 66 -7.56 18.37 -7.24
N PRO A 67 -6.25 18.49 -6.98
CA PRO A 67 -5.16 17.64 -7.46
C PRO A 67 -4.89 16.41 -6.59
N VAL A 68 -5.57 16.25 -5.45
CA VAL A 68 -5.34 15.15 -4.49
C VAL A 68 -5.58 13.79 -5.14
N SER A 69 -6.58 13.69 -6.00
CA SER A 69 -6.89 12.47 -6.75
C SER A 69 -5.71 11.94 -7.58
N TRP A 70 -4.87 12.82 -8.13
CA TRP A 70 -3.70 12.42 -8.90
C TRP A 70 -2.62 11.79 -8.02
N LEU A 71 -2.43 12.35 -6.81
CA LEU A 71 -1.46 11.85 -5.84
C LEU A 71 -1.86 10.45 -5.35
N ILE A 72 -3.12 10.29 -4.94
CA ILE A 72 -3.63 9.01 -4.43
C ILE A 72 -3.55 7.92 -5.50
N ARG A 73 -3.99 8.23 -6.72
CA ARG A 73 -3.87 7.29 -7.83
C ARG A 73 -2.43 6.84 -8.03
N ARG A 74 -1.50 7.79 -8.11
CA ARG A 74 -0.07 7.50 -8.27
C ARG A 74 0.45 6.62 -7.14
N ASP A 75 0.05 6.89 -5.91
CA ASP A 75 0.52 6.13 -4.75
C ASP A 75 -0.06 4.70 -4.74
N VAL A 76 -1.32 4.52 -5.13
CA VAL A 76 -1.92 3.19 -5.32
C VAL A 76 -1.25 2.43 -6.48
N GLU A 77 -1.02 3.06 -7.63
CA GLU A 77 -0.35 2.44 -8.77
C GLU A 77 1.09 2.02 -8.41
N ARG A 78 1.83 2.86 -7.68
CA ARG A 78 3.17 2.53 -7.17
C ARG A 78 3.11 1.39 -6.15
N GLY A 79 2.19 1.47 -5.18
CA GLY A 79 2.00 0.44 -4.19
C GLY A 79 1.77 -0.93 -4.81
N ARG A 80 0.83 -1.03 -5.76
CA ARG A 80 0.53 -2.25 -6.51
C ARG A 80 1.72 -2.76 -7.34
N LYS A 81 2.51 -1.86 -7.93
CA LYS A 81 3.69 -2.24 -8.70
C LYS A 81 4.79 -2.85 -7.82
N GLU A 82 5.01 -2.26 -6.66
CA GLU A 82 6.04 -2.75 -5.73
C GLU A 82 5.59 -4.01 -4.99
N LEU A 83 4.35 -4.07 -4.57
CA LEU A 83 3.74 -5.18 -3.83
C LEU A 83 2.24 -5.19 -4.09
N ASN A 84 1.70 -6.32 -4.55
CA ASN A 84 0.26 -6.49 -4.72
C ASN A 84 -0.19 -7.81 -4.08
N PHE A 85 -0.85 -7.72 -2.95
CA PHE A 85 -1.37 -8.89 -2.23
C PHE A 85 -2.40 -9.67 -3.03
N SER A 86 -3.18 -8.99 -3.90
CA SER A 86 -4.18 -9.62 -4.76
C SER A 86 -3.60 -10.38 -5.95
N GLU A 87 -2.30 -10.29 -6.17
CA GLU A 87 -1.56 -11.00 -7.21
C GLU A 87 -0.47 -11.92 -6.61
N TRP A 88 -0.58 -12.23 -5.31
CA TRP A 88 0.44 -13.00 -4.58
C TRP A 88 0.73 -14.35 -5.21
N GLY A 89 -0.31 -15.06 -5.65
CA GLY A 89 -0.19 -16.36 -6.32
C GLY A 89 0.54 -16.32 -7.66
N SER A 90 0.73 -15.14 -8.26
CA SER A 90 1.47 -14.97 -9.52
C SER A 90 2.97 -14.72 -9.32
N TYR A 91 3.41 -14.48 -8.07
CA TYR A 91 4.83 -14.30 -7.78
C TYR A 91 5.56 -15.64 -7.63
N TYR A 92 6.74 -15.74 -8.20
CA TYR A 92 7.65 -16.85 -7.93
C TYR A 92 8.07 -16.87 -6.45
N PRO A 93 8.38 -18.05 -5.84
CA PRO A 93 8.74 -18.18 -4.43
C PRO A 93 9.83 -17.21 -3.97
N LYS A 94 10.90 -17.05 -4.74
CA LYS A 94 11.97 -16.08 -4.48
C LYS A 94 11.48 -14.63 -4.43
N THR A 95 10.51 -14.28 -5.26
CA THR A 95 9.91 -12.95 -5.27
C THR A 95 9.02 -12.77 -4.04
N GLN A 96 8.26 -13.78 -3.65
CA GLN A 96 7.44 -13.76 -2.43
C GLN A 96 8.31 -13.55 -1.20
N SER A 97 9.38 -14.34 -1.03
CA SER A 97 10.34 -14.20 0.07
C SER A 97 10.93 -12.80 0.15
N ARG A 98 11.38 -12.26 -0.98
CA ARG A 98 11.91 -10.88 -1.05
C ARG A 98 10.88 -9.82 -0.68
N LYS A 99 9.62 -9.99 -1.09
CA LYS A 99 8.53 -9.07 -0.73
C LYS A 99 8.19 -9.14 0.77
N LEU A 100 8.17 -10.32 1.38
CA LEU A 100 8.01 -10.47 2.84
C LEU A 100 9.12 -9.73 3.60
N GLN A 101 10.38 -9.88 3.16
CA GLN A 101 11.51 -9.15 3.74
C GLN A 101 11.36 -7.62 3.58
N TRP A 102 10.82 -7.14 2.45
CA TRP A 102 10.56 -5.72 2.24
C TRP A 102 9.48 -5.18 3.16
N ILE A 103 8.40 -5.95 3.39
CA ILE A 103 7.37 -5.59 4.37
C ILE A 103 8.02 -5.42 5.75
N GLY A 104 8.81 -6.38 6.21
CA GLY A 104 9.49 -6.30 7.51
C GLY A 104 10.43 -5.09 7.62
N ARG A 105 11.20 -4.79 6.56
CA ARG A 105 12.05 -3.58 6.55
C ARG A 105 11.24 -2.29 6.61
N ALA A 106 10.15 -2.20 5.86
CA ALA A 106 9.30 -1.00 5.84
C ALA A 106 8.61 -0.75 7.19
N LEU A 107 8.21 -1.82 7.88
CA LEU A 107 7.64 -1.76 9.23
C LEU A 107 8.66 -1.26 10.25
N ARG A 108 9.85 -1.85 10.30
CA ARG A 108 10.94 -1.44 11.21
C ARG A 108 11.44 -0.02 10.95
N ALA A 109 11.43 0.42 9.70
CA ALA A 109 11.80 1.79 9.33
C ALA A 109 10.65 2.79 9.49
N GLU A 110 9.47 2.35 9.92
CA GLU A 110 8.25 3.16 10.08
C GLU A 110 7.85 3.95 8.80
N THR A 111 8.29 3.47 7.63
CA THR A 111 7.99 4.13 6.35
C THR A 111 6.59 3.79 5.84
N MET A 112 6.00 2.70 6.35
CA MET A 112 4.66 2.23 6.00
C MET A 112 3.82 1.94 7.26
N PRO A 113 2.54 2.34 7.27
CA PRO A 113 1.86 3.23 6.31
C PRO A 113 2.44 4.66 6.32
N PRO A 114 2.40 5.40 5.19
CA PRO A 114 2.88 6.78 5.13
C PRO A 114 2.20 7.69 6.15
N TRP A 115 2.93 8.66 6.72
CA TRP A 115 2.41 9.52 7.79
C TRP A 115 1.15 10.29 7.39
N ILE A 116 1.07 10.78 6.14
CA ILE A 116 -0.10 11.51 5.63
C ILE A 116 -1.34 10.59 5.54
N TYR A 117 -1.13 9.32 5.17
CA TYR A 117 -2.21 8.34 5.15
C TYR A 117 -2.73 8.08 6.56
N ARG A 118 -1.85 7.94 7.56
CA ARG A 118 -2.23 7.75 8.98
C ARG A 118 -3.06 8.92 9.53
N ILE A 119 -2.73 10.16 9.15
CA ILE A 119 -3.50 11.35 9.57
C ILE A 119 -4.92 11.31 8.99
N LEU A 120 -5.05 10.95 7.71
CA LEU A 120 -6.34 10.95 7.01
C LEU A 120 -7.21 9.73 7.31
N HIS A 121 -6.62 8.67 7.89
CA HIS A 121 -7.30 7.41 8.20
C HIS A 121 -7.07 7.02 9.66
N PRO A 122 -7.86 7.55 10.60
CA PRO A 122 -7.77 7.13 11.99
C PRO A 122 -7.97 5.61 12.14
N GLY A 123 -7.07 4.96 12.88
CA GLY A 123 -7.14 3.51 13.14
C GLY A 123 -6.30 2.63 12.19
N VAL A 124 -5.62 3.19 11.17
CA VAL A 124 -4.67 2.42 10.34
C VAL A 124 -3.27 2.30 10.97
N GLY A 125 -2.99 3.06 12.03
CA GLY A 125 -1.75 2.93 12.78
C GLY A 125 -1.58 1.51 13.35
N LEU A 126 -0.35 1.04 13.39
CA LEU A 126 0.02 -0.23 14.02
C LEU A 126 0.38 0.03 15.48
N THR A 127 -0.16 -0.76 16.38
CA THR A 127 0.28 -0.81 17.77
C THR A 127 1.57 -1.62 17.89
N GLN A 128 2.24 -1.54 19.01
CA GLN A 128 3.42 -2.39 19.27
C GLN A 128 3.08 -3.88 19.20
N GLU A 129 1.89 -4.27 19.65
CA GLU A 129 1.40 -5.64 19.57
C GLU A 129 1.16 -6.08 18.13
N ASP A 130 0.56 -5.20 17.31
CA ASP A 130 0.38 -5.44 15.86
C ASP A 130 1.72 -5.67 15.17
N LEU A 131 2.74 -4.86 15.50
CA LEU A 131 4.09 -4.97 14.94
C LEU A 131 4.76 -6.30 15.30
N VAL A 132 4.75 -6.68 16.57
CA VAL A 132 5.30 -7.96 17.04
C VAL A 132 4.60 -9.14 16.36
N MET A 133 3.28 -9.08 16.23
CA MET A 133 2.49 -10.14 15.57
C MET A 133 2.84 -10.25 14.08
N LEU A 134 2.95 -9.12 13.39
CA LEU A 134 3.34 -9.09 11.97
C LEU A 134 4.77 -9.57 11.75
N GLU A 135 5.72 -9.15 12.59
CA GLU A 135 7.12 -9.56 12.48
C GLU A 135 7.27 -11.08 12.69
N HIS A 136 6.65 -11.63 13.73
CA HIS A 136 6.69 -13.07 13.98
C HIS A 136 6.09 -13.88 12.81
N TRP A 137 4.97 -13.41 12.26
CA TRP A 137 4.37 -14.04 11.09
C TRP A 137 5.29 -13.95 9.87
N LEU A 138 5.89 -12.78 9.59
CA LEU A 138 6.82 -12.60 8.47
C LEU A 138 8.02 -13.52 8.57
N GLU A 139 8.60 -13.64 9.76
CA GLU A 139 9.74 -14.56 10.02
C GLU A 139 9.35 -16.00 9.75
N SER A 140 8.18 -16.44 10.22
CA SER A 140 7.69 -17.80 9.98
C SER A 140 7.44 -18.08 8.49
N GLU A 141 6.87 -17.13 7.76
CA GLU A 141 6.62 -17.27 6.32
C GLU A 141 7.92 -17.30 5.51
N ILE A 142 8.89 -16.46 5.87
CA ILE A 142 10.21 -16.45 5.23
C ILE A 142 10.95 -17.78 5.47
N ALA A 143 10.91 -18.29 6.70
CA ALA A 143 11.54 -19.57 7.05
C ALA A 143 10.92 -20.77 6.31
N ASN A 144 9.62 -20.70 6.03
CA ASN A 144 8.88 -21.75 5.33
C ASN A 144 9.03 -21.70 3.80
N GLN A 145 9.71 -20.69 3.24
CA GLN A 145 9.95 -20.64 1.80
C GLN A 145 10.94 -21.74 1.35
N PRO A 146 10.68 -22.40 0.22
CA PRO A 146 11.49 -23.55 -0.24
C PRO A 146 13.00 -23.26 -0.39
N GLU A 147 13.35 -22.04 -0.75
CA GLU A 147 14.75 -21.62 -0.95
C GLU A 147 15.51 -21.51 0.38
N THR A 148 14.86 -20.96 1.41
CA THR A 148 15.47 -20.85 2.75
C THR A 148 15.69 -22.23 3.38
N GLN A 149 14.82 -23.19 3.07
CA GLN A 149 14.97 -24.57 3.53
C GLN A 149 16.11 -25.31 2.83
N SER A 150 16.38 -25.02 1.56
CA SER A 150 17.51 -25.62 0.82
C SER A 150 18.86 -25.12 1.32
N GLU A 151 19.02 -23.82 1.57
CA GLU A 151 20.24 -23.23 2.14
C GLU A 151 20.54 -23.75 3.57
N ASN A 152 19.50 -23.88 4.40
CA ASN A 152 19.66 -24.40 5.76
C ASN A 152 20.07 -25.90 5.78
N ARG A 153 19.63 -26.70 4.79
CA ARG A 153 20.04 -28.10 4.66
C ARG A 153 21.49 -28.24 4.17
N GLU A 154 21.97 -27.34 3.37
CA GLU A 154 23.33 -27.36 2.83
C GLU A 154 24.36 -26.92 3.88
N ASN A 155 24.00 -25.93 4.72
CA ASN A 155 24.85 -25.46 5.82
C ASN A 155 24.87 -26.36 7.07
N SER A 156 24.03 -27.40 7.12
CA SER A 156 23.99 -28.37 8.25
C SER A 156 24.68 -29.71 7.95
N LYS A 157 25.38 -29.81 6.81
CA LYS A 157 26.22 -30.94 6.43
C LYS A 157 27.69 -30.61 6.56
#